data_4af4a8a7bc82e2c7c6fea4782db0bdce
#
_entry.id   4af4a8a7bc82e2c7c6fea4782db0bdce
#
_cell.length_a   1.000
_cell.length_b   1.000
_cell.length_c   1.000
_cell.angle_alpha   90.00
_cell.angle_beta   90.00
_cell.angle_gamma   90.00
#
_symmetry.space_group_name_H-M   'P 1'
#
loop_
_entity.id
_entity.type
_entity.pdbx_description
1 polymer ?
#
loop_
_entity_poly.entity_id
_entity_poly.type
_entity_poly.pdbx_seq_one_letter_code
_entity_poly.pdbx_strand_id
1 'polypeptide(L)'
;MIKAILDFIFKVMVLGVLFAIWSHYAEGCEIQSKEIEFENDIVITTIILEAGGEYQIGALEAVYEVIMNRAKKRNKTPAQVCLQKWQFSCWNGKDIQENIEKAKRHPRWSIAKNILGKETNYTNGADHYHADYIDDPYWAKSMKVTVKIGKHIFYK
;
A
#
# COMPACT_ATOMS: atom_id res chain seq x y z
N MET A 1 23.91 19.84 -53.51
CA MET A 1 22.93 18.75 -53.50
C MET A 1 23.29 17.65 -52.51
N ILE A 2 24.47 17.03 -52.55
CA ILE A 2 24.92 15.94 -51.61
C ILE A 2 24.93 16.39 -50.16
N LYS A 3 25.40 17.59 -49.81
CA LYS A 3 25.46 18.09 -48.45
C LYS A 3 24.05 18.25 -47.81
N ALA A 4 23.05 18.67 -48.59
CA ALA A 4 21.67 18.79 -48.08
C ALA A 4 21.03 17.41 -47.82
N ILE A 5 21.37 16.40 -48.63
CA ILE A 5 20.90 15.02 -48.43
C ILE A 5 21.54 14.44 -47.17
N LEU A 6 22.83 14.61 -46.96
CA LEU A 6 23.51 14.14 -45.74
C LEU A 6 22.98 14.81 -44.48
N ASP A 7 22.72 16.13 -44.53
CA ASP A 7 22.13 16.86 -43.40
C ASP A 7 20.70 16.39 -43.07
N PHE A 8 19.91 16.08 -44.10
CA PHE A 8 18.58 15.51 -43.93
C PHE A 8 18.64 14.10 -43.29
N ILE A 9 19.53 13.22 -43.81
CA ILE A 9 19.70 11.87 -43.27
C ILE A 9 20.14 11.94 -41.79
N PHE A 10 21.11 12.83 -41.48
CA PHE A 10 21.56 13.00 -40.09
C PHE A 10 20.42 13.44 -39.17
N LYS A 11 19.58 14.40 -39.57
CA LYS A 11 18.42 14.87 -38.81
C LYS A 11 17.41 13.74 -38.56
N VAL A 12 17.12 12.93 -39.60
CA VAL A 12 16.20 11.80 -39.46
C VAL A 12 16.77 10.75 -38.49
N MET A 13 18.07 10.46 -38.57
CA MET A 13 18.72 9.54 -37.63
C MET A 13 18.67 10.03 -36.18
N VAL A 14 18.96 11.33 -35.96
CA VAL A 14 18.90 11.95 -34.61
C VAL A 14 17.47 11.89 -34.06
N LEU A 15 16.47 12.22 -34.86
CA LEU A 15 15.07 12.13 -34.46
C LEU A 15 14.66 10.69 -34.13
N GLY A 16 15.12 9.71 -34.92
CA GLY A 16 14.87 8.29 -34.65
C GLY A 16 15.48 7.81 -33.32
N VAL A 17 16.70 8.25 -33.02
CA VAL A 17 17.35 7.92 -31.73
C VAL A 17 16.62 8.59 -30.56
N LEU A 18 16.24 9.85 -30.69
CA LEU A 18 15.48 10.56 -29.64
C LEU A 18 14.12 9.93 -29.40
N PHE A 19 13.43 9.50 -30.46
CA PHE A 19 12.17 8.78 -30.35
C PHE A 19 12.32 7.42 -29.63
N ALA A 20 13.37 6.66 -29.94
CA ALA A 20 13.65 5.39 -29.29
C ALA A 20 13.98 5.59 -27.78
N ILE A 21 14.74 6.62 -27.43
CA ILE A 21 15.00 6.96 -26.02
C ILE A 21 13.71 7.36 -25.31
N TRP A 22 12.88 8.17 -25.96
CA TRP A 22 11.61 8.61 -25.38
C TRP A 22 10.64 7.43 -25.16
N SER A 23 10.51 6.51 -26.13
CA SER A 23 9.65 5.32 -25.98
C SER A 23 10.10 4.42 -24.85
N HIS A 24 11.41 4.20 -24.73
CA HIS A 24 11.97 3.39 -23.62
C HIS A 24 11.71 4.04 -22.25
N TYR A 25 11.83 5.35 -22.15
CA TYR A 25 11.52 6.09 -20.93
C TYR A 25 10.03 6.03 -20.60
N ALA A 26 9.15 6.16 -21.60
CA ALA A 26 7.70 6.06 -21.43
C ALA A 26 7.26 4.67 -20.94
N GLU A 27 7.81 3.59 -21.51
CA GLU A 27 7.57 2.21 -21.06
C GLU A 27 8.01 2.00 -19.62
N GLY A 28 9.20 2.49 -19.25
CA GLY A 28 9.70 2.40 -17.86
C GLY A 28 8.80 3.13 -16.86
N CYS A 29 8.29 4.29 -17.24
CA CYS A 29 7.37 5.07 -16.40
C CYS A 29 6.01 4.35 -16.22
N GLU A 30 5.49 3.70 -17.27
CA GLU A 30 4.25 2.94 -17.20
C GLU A 30 4.38 1.70 -16.32
N ILE A 31 5.49 0.97 -16.42
CA ILE A 31 5.76 -0.19 -15.58
C ILE A 31 5.82 0.22 -14.11
N GLN A 32 6.56 1.28 -13.80
CA GLN A 32 6.68 1.79 -12.42
C GLN A 32 5.34 2.26 -11.86
N SER A 33 4.49 2.89 -12.66
CA SER A 33 3.16 3.33 -12.23
C SER A 33 2.24 2.16 -11.89
N LYS A 34 2.29 1.07 -12.67
CA LYS A 34 1.53 -0.16 -12.41
C LYS A 34 2.00 -0.88 -11.14
N GLU A 35 3.30 -0.89 -10.89
CA GLU A 35 3.86 -1.47 -9.66
C GLU A 35 3.40 -0.71 -8.43
N ILE A 36 3.46 0.63 -8.46
CA ILE A 36 2.96 1.48 -7.37
C ILE A 36 1.45 1.27 -7.15
N GLU A 37 0.67 1.18 -8.20
CA GLU A 37 -0.77 0.92 -8.10
C GLU A 37 -1.04 -0.44 -7.44
N PHE A 38 -0.33 -1.48 -7.83
CA PHE A 38 -0.43 -2.81 -7.24
C PHE A 38 -0.04 -2.83 -5.75
N GLU A 39 1.05 -2.17 -5.37
CA GLU A 39 1.43 -2.02 -3.96
C GLU A 39 0.36 -1.27 -3.14
N ASN A 40 -0.22 -0.22 -3.70
CA ASN A 40 -1.32 0.51 -3.09
C ASN A 40 -2.56 -0.37 -2.92
N ASP A 41 -2.91 -1.18 -3.91
CA ASP A 41 -4.03 -2.10 -3.84
C ASP A 41 -3.86 -3.14 -2.72
N ILE A 42 -2.65 -3.62 -2.47
CA ILE A 42 -2.34 -4.51 -1.33
C ILE A 42 -2.62 -3.80 0.00
N VAL A 43 -2.17 -2.56 0.16
CA VAL A 43 -2.38 -1.78 1.39
C VAL A 43 -3.87 -1.51 1.62
N ILE A 44 -4.58 -1.06 0.58
CA ILE A 44 -6.03 -0.80 0.67
C ILE A 44 -6.80 -2.08 1.00
N THR A 45 -6.43 -3.19 0.35
CA THR A 45 -7.03 -4.51 0.62
C THR A 45 -6.84 -4.90 2.08
N THR A 46 -5.64 -4.71 2.64
CA THR A 46 -5.38 -4.99 4.06
C THR A 46 -6.29 -4.17 4.96
N ILE A 47 -6.39 -2.85 4.73
CA ILE A 47 -7.26 -1.96 5.49
C ILE A 47 -8.72 -2.44 5.45
N ILE A 48 -9.21 -2.81 4.27
CA ILE A 48 -10.60 -3.24 4.07
C ILE A 48 -10.86 -4.60 4.73
N LEU A 49 -9.97 -5.57 4.58
CA LEU A 49 -10.19 -6.92 5.13
C LEU A 49 -10.02 -6.95 6.66
N GLU A 50 -9.24 -6.03 7.24
CA GLU A 50 -9.05 -5.93 8.69
C GLU A 50 -10.11 -5.04 9.37
N ALA A 51 -10.50 -3.91 8.77
CA ALA A 51 -11.39 -2.93 9.41
C ALA A 51 -12.57 -2.46 8.54
N GLY A 52 -12.83 -3.06 7.40
CA GLY A 52 -13.93 -2.62 6.51
C GLY A 52 -15.31 -2.72 7.13
N GLY A 53 -15.53 -3.63 8.07
CA GLY A 53 -16.75 -3.76 8.85
C GLY A 53 -16.87 -2.83 10.06
N GLU A 54 -15.81 -2.08 10.41
CA GLU A 54 -15.81 -1.16 11.54
C GLU A 54 -16.31 0.22 11.10
N TYR A 55 -17.36 0.71 11.75
CA TYR A 55 -17.95 2.03 11.44
C TYR A 55 -17.49 3.15 12.38
N GLN A 56 -16.65 2.83 13.35
CA GLN A 56 -16.02 3.83 14.24
C GLN A 56 -15.12 4.77 13.41
N ILE A 57 -15.21 6.07 13.71
CA ILE A 57 -14.33 7.08 13.12
C ILE A 57 -12.86 6.71 13.42
N GLY A 58 -12.01 6.76 12.40
CA GLY A 58 -10.60 6.44 12.53
C GLY A 58 -10.26 4.94 12.44
N ALA A 59 -11.22 4.03 12.30
CA ALA A 59 -10.94 2.59 12.29
C ALA A 59 -10.10 2.15 11.08
N LEU A 60 -10.36 2.66 9.88
CA LEU A 60 -9.56 2.38 8.69
C LEU A 60 -8.18 3.03 8.79
N GLU A 61 -8.15 4.28 9.23
CA GLU A 61 -6.94 5.07 9.44
C GLU A 61 -6.02 4.40 10.46
N ALA A 62 -6.58 3.84 11.54
CA ALA A 62 -5.83 3.16 12.57
C ALA A 62 -5.08 1.92 12.05
N VAL A 63 -5.70 1.11 11.18
CA VAL A 63 -5.01 0.00 10.53
C VAL A 63 -3.91 0.50 9.59
N TYR A 64 -4.19 1.55 8.81
CA TYR A 64 -3.18 2.18 7.95
C TYR A 64 -1.98 2.70 8.75
N GLU A 65 -2.21 3.38 9.88
CA GLU A 65 -1.13 3.87 10.76
C GLU A 65 -0.24 2.72 11.25
N VAL A 66 -0.83 1.59 11.68
CA VAL A 66 -0.06 0.42 12.11
C VAL A 66 0.80 -0.12 10.95
N ILE A 67 0.26 -0.18 9.73
CA ILE A 67 1.03 -0.59 8.54
C ILE A 67 2.23 0.36 8.36
N MET A 68 2.00 1.68 8.38
CA MET A 68 3.04 2.69 8.19
C MET A 68 4.09 2.67 9.31
N ASN A 69 3.67 2.53 10.57
CA ASN A 69 4.58 2.43 11.71
C ASN A 69 5.47 1.19 11.62
N ARG A 70 4.90 0.03 11.22
CA ARG A 70 5.67 -1.20 10.97
C ARG A 70 6.63 -1.04 9.78
N ALA A 71 6.20 -0.40 8.69
CA ALA A 71 7.01 -0.13 7.51
C ALA A 71 8.24 0.70 7.88
N LYS A 72 8.04 1.80 8.58
CA LYS A 72 9.12 2.66 9.09
C LYS A 72 10.07 1.91 10.03
N LYS A 73 9.53 1.19 11.02
CA LYS A 73 10.32 0.45 12.02
C LYS A 73 11.18 -0.65 11.40
N ARG A 74 10.71 -1.27 10.31
CA ARG A 74 11.36 -2.43 9.67
C ARG A 74 12.12 -2.09 8.38
N ASN A 75 12.12 -0.83 7.97
CA ASN A 75 12.68 -0.36 6.69
C ASN A 75 12.16 -1.16 5.49
N LYS A 76 10.83 -1.29 5.40
CA LYS A 76 10.11 -2.02 4.34
C LYS A 76 9.07 -1.12 3.69
N THR A 77 8.61 -1.48 2.46
CA THR A 77 7.43 -0.84 1.90
C THR A 77 6.18 -1.24 2.68
N PRO A 78 5.11 -0.42 2.68
CA PRO A 78 3.84 -0.77 3.30
C PRO A 78 3.27 -2.10 2.77
N ALA A 79 3.37 -2.34 1.46
CA ALA A 79 2.93 -3.60 0.83
C ALA A 79 3.73 -4.81 1.33
N GLN A 80 5.05 -4.67 1.45
CA GLN A 80 5.90 -5.73 2.01
C GLN A 80 5.53 -6.07 3.47
N VAL A 81 5.13 -5.06 4.26
CA VAL A 81 4.63 -5.30 5.62
C VAL A 81 3.30 -6.04 5.59
N CYS A 82 2.38 -5.65 4.72
CA CYS A 82 1.08 -6.31 4.58
C CYS A 82 1.23 -7.80 4.23
N LEU A 83 2.11 -8.13 3.29
CA LEU A 83 2.32 -9.49 2.81
C LEU A 83 3.27 -10.31 3.68
N GLN A 84 3.89 -9.72 4.69
CA GLN A 84 4.79 -10.46 5.58
C GLN A 84 3.99 -11.50 6.35
N LYS A 85 4.48 -12.75 6.32
CA LYS A 85 3.84 -13.89 6.97
C LYS A 85 3.45 -13.59 8.42
N TRP A 86 2.22 -13.91 8.78
CA TRP A 86 1.64 -13.73 10.12
C TRP A 86 1.43 -12.28 10.60
N GLN A 87 1.61 -11.27 9.71
CA GLN A 87 1.35 -9.87 10.11
C GLN A 87 -0.13 -9.50 9.99
N PHE A 88 -0.80 -9.99 8.96
CA PHE A 88 -2.23 -9.78 8.73
C PHE A 88 -2.85 -11.11 8.29
N SER A 89 -3.89 -11.52 9.02
CA SER A 89 -4.51 -12.84 8.83
C SER A 89 -5.18 -12.99 7.46
N CYS A 90 -5.61 -11.88 6.88
CA CYS A 90 -6.26 -11.86 5.58
C CYS A 90 -5.37 -12.37 4.43
N TRP A 91 -4.04 -12.39 4.60
CA TRP A 91 -3.10 -12.87 3.59
C TRP A 91 -2.63 -14.32 3.80
N ASN A 92 -2.87 -14.91 4.96
CA ASN A 92 -2.36 -16.24 5.29
C ASN A 92 -3.01 -17.33 4.44
N GLY A 93 -2.24 -17.94 3.51
CA GLY A 93 -2.70 -18.99 2.62
C GLY A 93 -3.76 -18.56 1.60
N LYS A 94 -3.83 -17.28 1.29
CA LYS A 94 -4.77 -16.70 0.34
C LYS A 94 -4.06 -16.23 -0.92
N ASP A 95 -4.78 -16.27 -2.04
CA ASP A 95 -4.34 -15.66 -3.29
C ASP A 95 -4.43 -14.13 -3.19
N ILE A 96 -3.37 -13.45 -3.62
CA ILE A 96 -3.26 -11.99 -3.53
C ILE A 96 -4.28 -11.33 -4.46
N GLN A 97 -4.40 -11.80 -5.69
CA GLN A 97 -5.28 -11.20 -6.68
C GLN A 97 -6.75 -11.39 -6.30
N GLU A 98 -7.12 -12.58 -5.81
CA GLU A 98 -8.48 -12.85 -5.33
C GLU A 98 -8.89 -11.93 -4.19
N ASN A 99 -7.99 -11.70 -3.23
CA ASN A 99 -8.23 -10.80 -2.11
C ASN A 99 -8.39 -9.35 -2.57
N ILE A 100 -7.56 -8.87 -3.51
CA ILE A 100 -7.66 -7.53 -4.08
C ILE A 100 -9.02 -7.36 -4.78
N GLU A 101 -9.40 -8.29 -5.64
CA GLU A 101 -10.68 -8.24 -6.35
C GLU A 101 -11.88 -8.29 -5.39
N LYS A 102 -11.80 -9.04 -4.32
CA LYS A 102 -12.81 -9.05 -3.26
C LYS A 102 -12.90 -7.69 -2.56
N ALA A 103 -11.77 -7.11 -2.18
CA ALA A 103 -11.73 -5.83 -1.48
C ALA A 103 -12.18 -4.67 -2.37
N LYS A 104 -11.88 -4.69 -3.67
CA LYS A 104 -12.34 -3.67 -4.65
C LYS A 104 -13.87 -3.57 -4.73
N ARG A 105 -14.59 -4.65 -4.48
CA ARG A 105 -16.05 -4.66 -4.43
C ARG A 105 -16.64 -4.12 -3.12
N HIS A 106 -15.82 -3.83 -2.12
CA HIS A 106 -16.28 -3.34 -0.83
C HIS A 106 -16.72 -1.87 -0.93
N PRO A 107 -17.90 -1.47 -0.36
CA PRO A 107 -18.41 -0.10 -0.46
C PRO A 107 -17.46 0.99 0.05
N ARG A 108 -16.57 0.64 0.97
CA ARG A 108 -15.59 1.57 1.56
C ARG A 108 -14.23 1.58 0.84
N TRP A 109 -14.07 0.91 -0.30
CA TRP A 109 -12.83 0.87 -1.05
C TRP A 109 -12.29 2.27 -1.38
N SER A 110 -13.17 3.15 -1.91
CA SER A 110 -12.79 4.53 -2.24
C SER A 110 -12.41 5.35 -1.01
N ILE A 111 -13.05 5.08 0.13
CA ILE A 111 -12.69 5.72 1.40
C ILE A 111 -11.29 5.29 1.83
N ALA A 112 -11.00 3.98 1.82
CA ALA A 112 -9.69 3.45 2.16
C ALA A 112 -8.59 3.94 1.19
N LYS A 113 -8.89 4.05 -0.11
CA LYS A 113 -7.97 4.63 -1.09
C LYS A 113 -7.61 6.08 -0.76
N ASN A 114 -8.57 6.87 -0.28
CA ASN A 114 -8.34 8.26 0.09
C ASN A 114 -7.55 8.45 1.40
N ILE A 115 -7.28 7.37 2.14
CA ILE A 115 -6.45 7.42 3.35
C ILE A 115 -4.96 7.38 3.00
N LEU A 116 -4.59 6.74 1.88
CA LEU A 116 -3.18 6.61 1.48
C LEU A 116 -2.50 7.99 1.39
N GLY A 117 -1.30 8.07 1.96
CA GLY A 117 -0.50 9.29 2.00
C GLY A 117 -0.96 10.35 3.00
N LYS A 118 -2.05 10.13 3.74
CA LYS A 118 -2.47 11.04 4.80
C LYS A 118 -1.71 10.76 6.09
N GLU A 119 -1.28 11.81 6.74
CA GLU A 119 -0.76 11.74 8.09
C GLU A 119 -1.91 11.84 9.08
N THR A 120 -2.07 10.82 9.90
CA THR A 120 -3.05 10.74 10.98
C THR A 120 -2.38 10.19 12.24
N ASN A 121 -3.00 10.33 13.40
CA ASN A 121 -2.45 9.84 14.67
C ASN A 121 -3.55 9.33 15.61
N TYR A 122 -4.47 8.54 15.09
CA TYR A 122 -5.53 7.91 15.88
C TYR A 122 -4.98 6.88 16.87
N THR A 123 -3.89 6.19 16.50
CA THR A 123 -3.31 5.10 17.29
C THR A 123 -2.23 5.53 18.28
N ASN A 124 -1.85 6.82 18.30
CA ASN A 124 -0.75 7.33 19.13
C ASN A 124 0.59 6.58 18.88
N GLY A 125 0.83 6.21 17.62
CA GLY A 125 2.04 5.54 17.15
C GLY A 125 2.08 4.04 17.46
N ALA A 126 0.93 3.39 17.59
CA ALA A 126 0.87 1.93 17.76
C ALA A 126 1.42 1.20 16.54
N ASP A 127 2.06 0.06 16.79
CA ASP A 127 2.52 -0.87 15.75
C ASP A 127 1.96 -2.30 15.94
N HIS A 128 1.12 -2.50 16.97
CA HIS A 128 0.41 -3.75 17.23
C HIS A 128 -1.06 -3.48 17.54
N TYR A 129 -1.92 -4.44 17.20
CA TYR A 129 -3.30 -4.47 17.64
C TYR A 129 -3.84 -5.89 17.64
N HIS A 130 -4.90 -6.11 18.39
CA HIS A 130 -5.74 -7.32 18.30
C HIS A 130 -7.21 -6.95 18.51
N ALA A 131 -8.11 -7.87 18.13
CA ALA A 131 -9.53 -7.69 18.38
C ALA A 131 -9.88 -7.89 19.85
N ASP A 132 -10.78 -7.09 20.39
CA ASP A 132 -11.17 -7.09 21.82
C ASP A 132 -12.00 -8.29 22.27
N TYR A 133 -12.41 -9.14 21.32
CA TYR A 133 -13.20 -10.36 21.54
C TYR A 133 -12.36 -11.65 21.52
N ILE A 134 -11.02 -11.53 21.39
CA ILE A 134 -10.08 -12.65 21.55
C ILE A 134 -9.27 -12.48 22.83
N ASP A 135 -8.75 -13.59 23.35
CA ASP A 135 -7.84 -13.54 24.49
C ASP A 135 -6.60 -12.71 24.16
N ASP A 136 -6.08 -11.99 25.16
CA ASP A 136 -4.89 -11.19 25.02
C ASP A 136 -3.72 -12.03 24.50
N PRO A 137 -3.15 -11.70 23.33
CA PRO A 137 -1.96 -12.36 22.83
C PRO A 137 -0.81 -12.23 23.82
N TYR A 138 0.11 -13.21 23.84
CA TYR A 138 1.23 -13.21 24.79
C TYR A 138 2.07 -11.92 24.76
N TRP A 139 2.20 -11.32 23.57
CA TRP A 139 2.96 -10.08 23.37
C TRP A 139 2.25 -8.84 23.97
N ALA A 140 0.92 -8.84 24.07
CA ALA A 140 0.15 -7.71 24.61
C ALA A 140 0.51 -7.43 26.07
N LYS A 141 0.87 -8.48 26.85
CA LYS A 141 1.25 -8.35 28.26
C LYS A 141 2.50 -7.50 28.49
N SER A 142 3.38 -7.39 27.47
CA SER A 142 4.62 -6.61 27.56
C SER A 142 4.54 -5.25 26.87
N MET A 143 3.40 -4.91 26.29
CA MET A 143 3.21 -3.68 25.53
C MET A 143 2.25 -2.71 26.23
N LYS A 144 2.41 -1.43 25.94
CA LYS A 144 1.51 -0.39 26.46
C LYS A 144 0.31 -0.24 25.52
N VAL A 145 -0.90 -0.34 26.07
CA VAL A 145 -2.13 0.07 25.37
C VAL A 145 -2.07 1.55 25.06
N THR A 146 -2.34 1.93 23.82
CA THR A 146 -2.38 3.33 23.38
C THR A 146 -3.81 3.84 23.25
N VAL A 147 -4.69 3.05 22.64
CA VAL A 147 -6.10 3.40 22.41
C VAL A 147 -6.92 2.17 22.06
N LYS A 148 -8.23 2.24 22.22
CA LYS A 148 -9.20 1.32 21.66
C LYS A 148 -10.05 2.05 20.62
N ILE A 149 -10.15 1.50 19.40
CA ILE A 149 -10.97 2.03 18.31
C ILE A 149 -11.79 0.88 17.73
N GLY A 150 -13.12 1.02 17.78
CA GLY A 150 -14.02 -0.05 17.40
C GLY A 150 -13.77 -1.31 18.24
N LYS A 151 -13.57 -2.43 17.57
CA LYS A 151 -13.24 -3.73 18.20
C LYS A 151 -11.74 -4.00 18.29
N HIS A 152 -10.89 -3.01 18.04
CA HIS A 152 -9.44 -3.19 18.07
C HIS A 152 -8.81 -2.45 19.25
N ILE A 153 -7.92 -3.12 19.98
CA ILE A 153 -7.07 -2.53 21.03
C ILE A 153 -5.66 -2.40 20.44
N PHE A 154 -5.12 -1.17 20.49
CA PHE A 154 -3.84 -0.80 19.88
C PHE A 154 -2.74 -0.68 20.94
N TYR A 155 -1.50 -1.07 20.56
CA TYR A 155 -0.36 -1.18 21.47
C TYR A 155 0.93 -0.63 20.84
N LYS A 156 1.81 -0.15 21.73
CA LYS A 156 3.15 0.34 21.39
C LYS A 156 4.20 -0.16 22.37
#